data_b98819a52371b53c7e68159f0bff6e0b
#
_entry.id   b98819a52371b53c7e68159f0bff6e0b
#
_cell.length_a   1.000
_cell.length_b   1.000
_cell.length_c   1.000
_cell.angle_alpha   90.00
_cell.angle_beta   90.00
_cell.angle_gamma   90.00
#
_symmetry.space_group_name_H-M   'P 1'
#
loop_
_entity.id
_entity.type
_entity.pdbx_description
1 polymer ?
#
loop_
_entity_poly.entity_id
_entity_poly.type
_entity_poly.pdbx_seq_one_letter_code
_entity_poly.pdbx_strand_id
1 'polypeptide(L)'
;MQAIEAEAGGEPVDLDTLFTDDVVGWSPYVTVNGLPALADLAALREIAFSNVVVMFRGLDEVGNKAFAEWLIEADHTGPYALSEDAVVEPTGRHVQLAGVTVADFRAGKIRSFRTYFDDVSLIE
;
A
#
# COMPACT_ATOMS: atom_id res chain seq x y z
N MET A 1 11.95 5.36 2.20
CA MET A 1 11.28 4.03 2.14
C MET A 1 10.48 3.85 0.87
N GLN A 2 11.17 3.69 -0.24
CA GLN A 2 10.53 3.50 -1.55
C GLN A 2 9.60 2.30 -1.61
N ALA A 3 9.97 1.21 -0.94
CA ALA A 3 9.13 0.00 -0.94
C ALA A 3 7.77 0.23 -0.29
N ILE A 4 7.73 0.95 0.83
CA ILE A 4 6.48 1.24 1.52
C ILE A 4 5.65 2.25 0.73
N GLU A 5 6.28 3.24 0.11
CA GLU A 5 5.58 4.18 -0.77
C GLU A 5 4.95 3.46 -1.96
N ALA A 6 5.67 2.53 -2.59
CA ALA A 6 5.15 1.76 -3.72
C ALA A 6 3.97 0.89 -3.30
N GLU A 7 4.07 0.22 -2.15
CA GLU A 7 2.98 -0.59 -1.61
C GLU A 7 1.76 0.27 -1.28
N ALA A 8 1.97 1.45 -0.74
CA ALA A 8 0.90 2.37 -0.37
C ALA A 8 0.29 3.15 -1.55
N GLY A 9 0.81 2.98 -2.76
CA GLY A 9 0.30 3.66 -3.95
C GLY A 9 0.99 4.98 -4.26
N GLY A 10 2.21 5.17 -3.75
CA GLY A 10 3.04 6.34 -4.07
C GLY A 10 3.65 6.26 -5.47
N GLU A 11 4.82 6.86 -5.66
CA GLU A 11 5.48 6.88 -6.96
C GLU A 11 5.73 5.47 -7.50
N PRO A 12 5.56 5.26 -8.82
CA PRO A 12 5.88 3.98 -9.44
C PRO A 12 7.35 3.64 -9.26
N VAL A 13 7.63 2.40 -8.83
CA VAL A 13 8.98 1.87 -8.68
C VAL A 13 9.03 0.46 -9.24
N ASP A 14 10.23 -0.03 -9.47
CA ASP A 14 10.44 -1.39 -9.91
C ASP A 14 10.31 -2.32 -8.70
N LEU A 15 9.18 -3.02 -8.60
CA LEU A 15 8.85 -3.83 -7.44
C LEU A 15 9.83 -4.98 -7.21
N ASP A 16 10.42 -5.53 -8.28
CA ASP A 16 11.35 -6.66 -8.14
C ASP A 16 12.69 -6.28 -7.51
N THR A 17 13.01 -4.99 -7.44
CA THR A 17 14.19 -4.51 -6.71
C THR A 17 13.92 -4.32 -5.22
N LEU A 18 12.66 -4.18 -4.82
CA LEU A 18 12.25 -3.85 -3.45
C LEU A 18 11.66 -5.05 -2.69
N PHE A 19 11.05 -5.99 -3.41
CA PHE A 19 10.34 -7.12 -2.84
C PHE A 19 10.91 -8.43 -3.36
N THR A 20 10.81 -9.49 -2.54
CA THR A 20 11.18 -10.84 -2.99
C THR A 20 10.08 -11.39 -3.92
N ASP A 21 10.44 -12.37 -4.76
CA ASP A 21 9.47 -12.99 -5.68
C ASP A 21 8.32 -13.69 -4.94
N ASP A 22 8.60 -14.20 -3.75
CA ASP A 22 7.64 -14.92 -2.91
C ASP A 22 7.03 -14.03 -1.82
N VAL A 23 7.04 -12.72 -2.00
CA VAL A 23 6.54 -11.76 -1.03
C VAL A 23 5.10 -12.08 -0.62
N VAL A 24 4.81 -11.94 0.67
CA VAL A 24 3.46 -12.07 1.23
C VAL A 24 3.10 -10.74 1.88
N GLY A 25 1.98 -10.17 1.45
CA GLY A 25 1.46 -8.94 2.01
C GLY A 25 0.06 -9.14 2.58
N TRP A 26 -0.20 -8.52 3.73
CA TRP A 26 -1.50 -8.57 4.36
C TRP A 26 -2.01 -7.16 4.64
N SER A 27 -3.30 -6.97 4.38
CA SER A 27 -4.06 -5.78 4.80
C SER A 27 -5.46 -6.21 5.20
N PRO A 28 -6.28 -5.32 5.81
CA PRO A 28 -7.62 -5.70 6.25
C PRO A 28 -8.52 -6.27 5.17
N TYR A 29 -8.34 -5.89 3.90
CA TYR A 29 -9.23 -6.29 2.82
C TYR A 29 -8.62 -7.29 1.84
N VAL A 30 -7.30 -7.42 1.81
CA VAL A 30 -6.67 -8.26 0.80
C VAL A 30 -5.36 -8.85 1.32
N THR A 31 -5.11 -10.10 0.94
CA THR A 31 -3.83 -10.77 1.14
C THR A 31 -3.19 -11.00 -0.22
N VAL A 32 -1.91 -10.67 -0.33
CA VAL A 32 -1.14 -10.79 -1.57
C VAL A 32 -0.11 -11.89 -1.40
N ASN A 33 -0.08 -12.83 -2.31
CA ASN A 33 0.91 -13.90 -2.34
C ASN A 33 1.68 -13.83 -3.65
N GLY A 34 2.96 -13.48 -3.55
CA GLY A 34 3.85 -13.41 -4.68
C GLY A 34 3.89 -12.05 -5.35
N LEU A 35 4.99 -11.79 -6.05
CA LEU A 35 5.26 -10.52 -6.70
C LEU A 35 4.23 -10.15 -7.78
N PRO A 36 3.76 -11.07 -8.64
CA PRO A 36 2.74 -10.74 -9.63
C PRO A 36 1.44 -10.22 -9.01
N ALA A 37 1.00 -10.83 -7.90
CA ALA A 37 -0.22 -10.38 -7.22
C ALA A 37 -0.04 -8.99 -6.60
N LEU A 38 1.15 -8.70 -6.07
CA LEU A 38 1.46 -7.37 -5.55
C LEU A 38 1.42 -6.31 -6.67
N ALA A 39 1.97 -6.63 -7.84
CA ALA A 39 1.94 -5.73 -8.98
C ALA A 39 0.51 -5.44 -9.43
N ASP A 40 -0.36 -6.44 -9.44
CA ASP A 40 -1.77 -6.27 -9.78
C ASP A 40 -2.49 -5.35 -8.78
N LEU A 41 -2.20 -5.52 -7.48
CA LEU A 41 -2.78 -4.65 -6.45
C LEU A 41 -2.33 -3.20 -6.60
N ALA A 42 -1.04 -2.98 -6.88
CA ALA A 42 -0.51 -1.63 -7.11
C ALA A 42 -1.19 -0.97 -8.31
N ALA A 43 -1.42 -1.71 -9.38
CA ALA A 43 -2.13 -1.21 -10.56
C ALA A 43 -3.58 -0.82 -10.23
N LEU A 44 -4.27 -1.59 -9.41
CA LEU A 44 -5.63 -1.26 -8.97
C LEU A 44 -5.68 0.05 -8.18
N ARG A 45 -4.67 0.30 -7.35
CA ARG A 45 -4.57 1.54 -6.59
C ARG A 45 -4.31 2.75 -7.49
N GLU A 46 -3.51 2.59 -8.52
CA GLU A 46 -3.28 3.65 -9.50
C GLU A 46 -4.55 4.02 -10.25
N ILE A 47 -5.42 3.05 -10.51
CA ILE A 47 -6.72 3.31 -11.15
C ILE A 47 -7.63 4.09 -10.22
N ALA A 48 -7.64 3.74 -8.93
CA ALA A 48 -8.56 4.32 -7.95
C ALA A 48 -8.21 5.75 -7.56
N PHE A 49 -6.92 6.05 -7.46
CA PHE A 49 -6.45 7.31 -6.87
C PHE A 49 -5.51 8.06 -7.80
N SER A 50 -5.66 9.40 -7.78
CA SER A 50 -4.77 10.32 -8.48
C SER A 50 -4.23 11.35 -7.49
N ASN A 51 -3.16 12.05 -7.88
CA ASN A 51 -2.51 13.07 -7.07
C ASN A 51 -2.11 12.54 -5.69
N VAL A 52 -1.53 11.35 -5.66
CA VAL A 52 -1.17 10.66 -4.42
C VAL A 52 0.06 11.31 -3.79
N VAL A 53 -0.06 11.67 -2.50
CA VAL A 53 1.05 12.18 -1.69
C VAL A 53 1.17 11.31 -0.46
N VAL A 54 2.37 10.77 -0.21
CA VAL A 54 2.66 9.94 0.94
C VAL A 54 3.58 10.71 1.89
N MET A 55 3.19 10.79 3.16
CA MET A 55 4.00 11.41 4.21
C MET A 55 4.26 10.39 5.31
N PHE A 56 5.52 10.28 5.73
CA PHE A 56 5.89 9.40 6.85
C PHE A 56 5.92 10.22 8.14
N ARG A 57 5.20 9.73 9.17
CA ARG A 57 5.18 10.33 10.50
C ARG A 57 6.15 9.66 11.44
N GLY A 58 6.50 8.42 11.20
CA GLY A 58 7.47 7.67 11.97
C GLY A 58 8.05 6.57 11.12
N LEU A 59 9.34 6.33 11.25
CA LEU A 59 10.04 5.29 10.49
C LEU A 59 11.15 4.74 11.37
N ASP A 60 11.03 3.48 11.76
CA ASP A 60 12.00 2.80 12.61
C ASP A 60 12.40 1.46 12.02
N GLU A 61 13.66 1.12 12.17
CA GLU A 61 14.18 -0.17 11.74
C GLU A 61 14.83 -0.89 12.93
N VAL A 62 14.49 -2.17 13.09
CA VAL A 62 15.05 -3.02 14.16
C VAL A 62 15.39 -4.37 13.56
N GLY A 63 16.69 -4.67 13.45
CA GLY A 63 17.15 -5.91 12.84
C GLY A 63 16.68 -5.99 11.39
N ASN A 64 15.93 -7.04 11.07
CA ASN A 64 15.37 -7.26 9.72
C ASN A 64 13.95 -6.76 9.58
N LYS A 65 13.48 -5.90 10.48
CA LYS A 65 12.13 -5.35 10.46
C LYS A 65 12.15 -3.84 10.29
N ALA A 66 11.15 -3.32 9.61
CA ALA A 66 10.90 -1.88 9.53
C ALA A 66 9.44 -1.58 9.91
N PHE A 67 9.25 -0.46 10.58
CA PHE A 67 7.95 0.01 11.02
C PHE A 67 7.76 1.42 10.47
N ALA A 68 6.69 1.65 9.74
CA ALA A 68 6.42 2.96 9.18
C ALA A 68 5.00 3.39 9.48
N GLU A 69 4.85 4.56 10.09
CA GLU A 69 3.56 5.23 10.24
C GLU A 69 3.46 6.28 9.14
N TRP A 70 2.38 6.24 8.38
CA TRP A 70 2.25 7.09 7.20
C TRP A 70 0.86 7.70 7.08
N LEU A 71 0.80 8.79 6.34
CA LEU A 71 -0.42 9.46 5.92
C LEU A 71 -0.40 9.58 4.40
N ILE A 72 -1.48 9.15 3.76
CA ILE A 72 -1.65 9.30 2.32
C ILE A 72 -2.79 10.27 2.07
N GLU A 73 -2.57 11.22 1.16
CA GLU A 73 -3.60 12.07 0.60
C GLU A 73 -3.72 11.77 -0.89
N ALA A 74 -4.94 11.69 -1.39
CA ALA A 74 -5.19 11.41 -2.78
C ALA A 74 -6.59 11.86 -3.19
N ASP A 75 -6.82 11.93 -4.51
CA ASP A 75 -8.15 12.15 -5.06
C ASP A 75 -8.72 10.81 -5.53
N HIS A 76 -9.94 10.52 -5.08
CA HIS A 76 -10.63 9.28 -5.43
C HIS A 76 -11.34 9.45 -6.77
N THR A 77 -10.64 9.20 -7.85
CA THR A 77 -11.11 9.47 -9.22
C THR A 77 -11.44 8.22 -10.03
N GLY A 78 -11.14 7.03 -9.51
CA GLY A 78 -11.48 5.76 -10.13
C GLY A 78 -12.11 4.79 -9.15
N PRO A 79 -12.60 3.63 -9.62
CA PRO A 79 -13.19 2.64 -8.72
C PRO A 79 -12.11 2.06 -7.79
N TYR A 80 -12.44 1.89 -6.52
CA TYR A 80 -11.53 1.31 -5.52
C TYR A 80 -12.04 -0.07 -5.11
N ALA A 81 -11.26 -1.10 -5.47
CA ALA A 81 -11.57 -2.47 -5.09
C ALA A 81 -11.12 -2.74 -3.65
N LEU A 82 -12.07 -2.86 -2.72
CA LEU A 82 -11.80 -3.23 -1.35
C LEU A 82 -11.52 -4.75 -1.24
N SER A 83 -12.25 -5.53 -2.03
CA SER A 83 -12.11 -6.97 -2.11
C SER A 83 -12.63 -7.43 -3.48
N GLU A 84 -12.60 -8.75 -3.75
CA GLU A 84 -13.13 -9.28 -5.00
C GLU A 84 -14.61 -8.92 -5.22
N ASP A 85 -15.38 -8.82 -4.14
CA ASP A 85 -16.83 -8.62 -4.19
C ASP A 85 -17.27 -7.19 -3.82
N ALA A 86 -16.34 -6.32 -3.46
CA ALA A 86 -16.68 -4.98 -2.97
C ALA A 86 -15.85 -3.92 -3.70
N VAL A 87 -16.53 -3.05 -4.42
CA VAL A 87 -15.93 -1.93 -5.14
C VAL A 87 -16.57 -0.64 -4.69
N VAL A 88 -15.76 0.35 -4.34
CA VAL A 88 -16.23 1.71 -4.04
C VAL A 88 -16.13 2.52 -5.33
N GLU A 89 -17.28 3.02 -5.80
CA GLU A 89 -17.32 3.86 -6.99
C GLU A 89 -16.58 5.17 -6.75
N PRO A 90 -16.02 5.79 -7.79
CA PRO A 90 -15.29 7.05 -7.65
C PRO A 90 -16.19 8.15 -7.09
N THR A 91 -15.70 8.82 -6.05
CA THR A 91 -16.45 9.91 -5.39
C THR A 91 -16.02 11.28 -5.86
N GLY A 92 -14.86 11.40 -6.50
CA GLY A 92 -14.25 12.68 -6.83
C GLY A 92 -13.73 13.44 -5.61
N ARG A 93 -13.78 12.84 -4.43
CA ARG A 93 -13.39 13.48 -3.18
C ARG A 93 -11.89 13.40 -2.95
N HIS A 94 -11.35 14.44 -2.30
CA HIS A 94 -10.02 14.37 -1.72
C HIS A 94 -10.10 13.56 -0.44
N VAL A 95 -9.28 12.52 -0.31
CA VAL A 95 -9.33 11.60 0.82
C VAL A 95 -7.98 11.54 1.52
N GLN A 96 -8.02 11.18 2.79
CA GLN A 96 -6.83 10.92 3.59
C GLN A 96 -6.92 9.53 4.18
N LEU A 97 -5.81 8.82 4.12
CA LEU A 97 -5.67 7.50 4.74
C LEU A 97 -4.46 7.53 5.67
N ALA A 98 -4.66 7.11 6.91
CA ALA A 98 -3.58 6.95 7.87
C ALA A 98 -3.35 5.46 8.12
N GLY A 99 -2.10 5.06 8.22
CA GLY A 99 -1.81 3.66 8.43
C GLY A 99 -0.43 3.40 8.98
N VAL A 100 -0.19 2.12 9.25
CA VAL A 100 1.09 1.60 9.72
C VAL A 100 1.43 0.38 8.90
N THR A 101 2.65 0.31 8.41
CA THR A 101 3.18 -0.88 7.73
C THR A 101 4.32 -1.47 8.53
N VAL A 102 4.27 -2.79 8.74
CA VAL A 102 5.34 -3.57 9.34
C VAL A 102 5.91 -4.48 8.27
N ALA A 103 7.19 -4.35 7.98
CA ALA A 103 7.85 -5.11 6.93
C ALA A 103 8.98 -5.97 7.48
N ASP A 104 9.11 -7.19 6.96
CA ASP A 104 10.23 -8.09 7.20
C ASP A 104 11.10 -8.17 5.97
N PHE A 105 12.41 -8.05 6.14
CA PHE A 105 13.39 -8.05 5.06
C PHE A 105 14.15 -9.37 4.99
N ARG A 106 14.53 -9.74 3.76
CA ARG A 106 15.46 -10.82 3.47
C ARG A 106 16.39 -10.36 2.36
N ALA A 107 17.71 -10.35 2.68
CA ALA A 107 18.73 -9.94 1.72
C ALA A 107 18.45 -8.54 1.11
N GLY A 108 17.98 -7.61 1.95
CA GLY A 108 17.70 -6.23 1.52
C GLY A 108 16.37 -6.01 0.82
N LYS A 109 15.56 -7.06 0.64
CA LYS A 109 14.23 -6.94 0.03
C LYS A 109 13.15 -7.33 1.01
N ILE A 110 11.96 -6.74 0.88
CA ILE A 110 10.81 -7.10 1.70
C ILE A 110 10.29 -8.47 1.27
N ARG A 111 10.25 -9.41 2.21
CA ARG A 111 9.67 -10.74 1.99
C ARG A 111 8.26 -10.87 2.52
N SER A 112 7.89 -10.05 3.52
CA SER A 112 6.53 -10.01 4.02
C SER A 112 6.25 -8.64 4.62
N PHE A 113 4.99 -8.23 4.57
CA PHE A 113 4.57 -7.00 5.21
C PHE A 113 3.11 -7.10 5.65
N ARG A 114 2.76 -6.29 6.64
CA ARG A 114 1.38 -6.12 7.10
C ARG A 114 1.09 -4.64 7.15
N THR A 115 -0.03 -4.25 6.55
CA THR A 115 -0.46 -2.86 6.51
C THR A 115 -1.81 -2.74 7.20
N TYR A 116 -1.90 -1.83 8.16
CA TYR A 116 -3.12 -1.49 8.89
C TYR A 116 -3.46 -0.05 8.56
N PHE A 117 -4.69 0.21 8.14
CA PHE A 117 -5.08 1.57 7.79
C PHE A 117 -6.54 1.83 8.13
N ASP A 118 -6.85 3.13 8.27
CA ASP A 118 -8.21 3.61 8.47
C ASP A 118 -8.75 4.14 7.14
N ASP A 119 -9.78 3.49 6.62
CA ASP A 119 -10.38 3.82 5.33
C ASP A 119 -11.77 4.47 5.46
N VAL A 120 -12.15 4.89 6.66
CA VAL A 120 -13.48 5.45 6.93
C VAL A 120 -13.77 6.64 6.01
N SER A 121 -12.77 7.47 5.71
CA SER A 121 -12.97 8.62 4.83
C SER A 121 -13.29 8.24 3.39
N LEU A 122 -13.06 7.00 2.96
CA LEU A 122 -13.38 6.51 1.63
C LEU A 122 -14.83 6.05 1.51
N ILE A 123 -15.41 5.53 2.58
CA ILE A 123 -16.71 4.87 2.56
C ILE A 123 -17.82 5.71 3.20
N GLU A 124 -17.47 6.82 3.79
CA GLU A 124 -18.43 7.82 4.27
C GLU A 124 -18.65 8.94 3.21
#